data_fa300b4d5a5a0b70e0bc134883dab0a2
#
_entry.id   fa300b4d5a5a0b70e0bc134883dab0a2
#
_cell.length_a   1.000
_cell.length_b   1.000
_cell.length_c   1.000
_cell.angle_alpha   90.00
_cell.angle_beta   90.00
_cell.angle_gamma   90.00
#
_symmetry.space_group_name_H-M   'P 1'
#
loop_
_entity.id
_entity.type
_entity.pdbx_description
1 polymer ?
#
loop_
_entity_poly.entity_id
_entity_poly.type
_entity_poly.pdbx_seq_one_letter_code
_entity_poly.pdbx_strand_id
1 'polypeptide(L)'
;MKKLFASFALAAAVAAPAFAADTYNIDPFHTFPTFEVNHLGFSTQRARFDKTSGTVVLDTAAKKGSVDLTIEVASLNMGFPVWNEHMAADGFFNTAKFPTITFKSNKLLFEGDKVVGAEGDFTLLGVTKPVKLAVSNFKCGPNPMNKKEMCGAEISTTIKRSDFGMSKYVPAISDEIKISSPIEAYKQ
;
A
#
# COMPACT_ATOMS: atom_id res chain seq x y z
N MET A 1 33.95 -67.80 -4.75
CA MET A 1 32.84 -67.11 -4.12
C MET A 1 33.27 -65.65 -3.95
N LYS A 2 32.81 -64.74 -4.87
CA LYS A 2 33.12 -63.29 -4.82
C LYS A 2 32.00 -62.60 -4.09
N LYS A 3 32.31 -61.97 -2.92
CA LYS A 3 31.36 -61.17 -2.15
C LYS A 3 31.36 -59.73 -2.72
N LEU A 4 30.23 -59.29 -3.31
CA LEU A 4 29.96 -57.90 -3.64
C LEU A 4 29.55 -57.15 -2.37
N PHE A 5 30.32 -56.13 -2.02
CA PHE A 5 29.90 -55.13 -1.02
C PHE A 5 29.19 -53.98 -1.76
N ALA A 6 27.89 -53.85 -1.55
CA ALA A 6 27.14 -52.69 -2.03
C ALA A 6 27.24 -51.56 -0.98
N SER A 7 27.95 -50.50 -1.32
CA SER A 7 28.03 -49.29 -0.49
C SER A 7 26.77 -48.42 -0.73
N PHE A 8 25.92 -48.31 0.28
CA PHE A 8 24.79 -47.39 0.30
C PHE A 8 25.31 -45.99 0.71
N ALA A 9 25.36 -45.06 -0.25
CA ALA A 9 25.63 -43.67 0.04
C ALA A 9 24.34 -43.00 0.53
N LEU A 10 24.28 -42.67 1.81
CA LEU A 10 23.20 -41.92 2.42
C LEU A 10 23.35 -40.43 2.07
N ALA A 11 22.57 -39.92 1.11
CA ALA A 11 22.54 -38.52 0.79
C ALA A 11 21.76 -37.77 1.91
N ALA A 12 22.49 -37.08 2.77
CA ALA A 12 21.87 -36.16 3.75
C ALA A 12 21.31 -34.94 3.02
N ALA A 13 20.00 -34.83 2.89
CA ALA A 13 19.33 -33.64 2.44
C ALA A 13 19.50 -32.55 3.51
N VAL A 14 20.31 -31.54 3.26
CA VAL A 14 20.41 -30.34 4.09
C VAL A 14 19.16 -29.52 3.84
N ALA A 15 18.19 -29.55 4.75
CA ALA A 15 17.06 -28.63 4.73
C ALA A 15 17.59 -27.21 5.00
N ALA A 16 17.52 -26.34 3.99
CA ALA A 16 17.78 -24.92 4.19
C ALA A 16 16.73 -24.36 5.18
N PRO A 17 17.12 -23.50 6.12
CA PRO A 17 16.15 -22.87 7.01
C PRO A 17 15.14 -22.07 6.16
N ALA A 18 13.88 -22.43 6.26
CA ALA A 18 12.79 -21.62 5.71
C ALA A 18 12.68 -20.37 6.58
N PHE A 19 13.16 -19.23 6.11
CA PHE A 19 12.87 -17.96 6.75
C PHE A 19 11.37 -17.72 6.58
N ALA A 20 10.67 -17.59 7.72
CA ALA A 20 9.26 -17.21 7.71
C ALA A 20 9.13 -15.76 7.25
N ALA A 21 8.07 -15.46 6.49
CA ALA A 21 7.74 -14.10 6.13
C ALA A 21 7.46 -13.26 7.37
N ASP A 22 8.00 -12.06 7.43
CA ASP A 22 7.77 -11.11 8.53
C ASP A 22 6.48 -10.34 8.30
N THR A 23 5.71 -10.15 9.36
CA THR A 23 4.49 -9.33 9.33
C THR A 23 4.76 -7.98 10.01
N TYR A 24 4.33 -6.91 9.36
CA TYR A 24 4.46 -5.54 9.82
C TYR A 24 3.07 -4.91 9.94
N ASN A 25 2.80 -4.26 11.05
CA ASN A 25 1.59 -3.44 11.23
C ASN A 25 1.87 -2.00 10.84
N ILE A 26 0.96 -1.42 10.05
CA ILE A 26 1.04 -0.01 9.65
C ILE A 26 1.03 0.89 10.88
N ASP A 27 1.96 1.84 10.91
CA ASP A 27 1.96 2.93 11.88
C ASP A 27 1.01 4.04 11.40
N PRO A 28 -0.14 4.23 12.06
CA PRO A 28 -1.12 5.23 11.63
C PRO A 28 -0.67 6.67 11.83
N PHE A 29 0.37 6.90 12.64
CA PHE A 29 0.89 8.25 12.89
C PHE A 29 1.82 8.74 11.78
N HIS A 30 2.44 7.81 11.03
CA HIS A 30 3.39 8.12 9.97
C HIS A 30 2.96 7.55 8.60
N THR A 31 1.68 7.16 8.46
CA THR A 31 1.11 6.65 7.21
C THR A 31 -0.19 7.38 6.91
N PHE A 32 -0.13 8.33 6.00
CA PHE A 32 -1.28 9.17 5.64
C PHE A 32 -1.32 9.40 4.12
N PRO A 33 -2.18 8.69 3.40
CA PRO A 33 -2.36 8.88 1.96
C PRO A 33 -2.81 10.31 1.63
N THR A 34 -2.16 10.89 0.64
CA THR A 34 -2.48 12.21 0.08
C THR A 34 -2.95 12.06 -1.37
N PHE A 35 -3.75 12.99 -1.84
CA PHE A 35 -4.07 13.09 -3.25
C PHE A 35 -3.96 14.52 -3.75
N GLU A 36 -3.68 14.63 -5.05
CA GLU A 36 -3.60 15.88 -5.79
C GLU A 36 -4.60 15.87 -6.94
N VAL A 37 -5.31 16.99 -7.11
CA VAL A 37 -6.27 17.21 -8.18
C VAL A 37 -6.08 18.61 -8.79
N ASN A 38 -6.06 18.73 -10.13
CA ASN A 38 -6.05 20.03 -10.77
C ASN A 38 -7.44 20.67 -10.68
N HIS A 39 -7.50 21.89 -10.20
CA HIS A 39 -8.73 22.67 -10.05
C HIS A 39 -8.81 23.76 -11.10
N LEU A 40 -9.62 23.52 -12.14
CA LEU A 40 -9.95 24.47 -13.21
C LEU A 40 -8.73 25.01 -13.99
N GLY A 41 -7.60 24.32 -13.95
CA GLY A 41 -6.34 24.77 -14.54
C GLY A 41 -5.59 25.85 -13.74
N PHE A 42 -6.18 26.37 -12.66
CA PHE A 42 -5.57 27.46 -11.87
C PHE A 42 -4.65 26.97 -10.76
N SER A 43 -4.95 25.82 -10.14
CA SER A 43 -4.18 25.34 -9.01
C SER A 43 -4.26 23.83 -8.85
N THR A 44 -3.33 23.26 -8.11
CA THR A 44 -3.39 21.89 -7.62
C THR A 44 -3.88 21.89 -6.19
N GLN A 45 -5.06 21.33 -5.95
CA GLN A 45 -5.57 21.11 -4.63
C GLN A 45 -5.02 19.80 -4.06
N ARG A 46 -4.76 19.79 -2.75
CA ARG A 46 -4.20 18.65 -2.02
C ARG A 46 -5.00 18.38 -0.77
N ALA A 47 -5.16 17.10 -0.49
CA ALA A 47 -5.75 16.65 0.75
C ALA A 47 -5.13 15.34 1.19
N ARG A 48 -5.41 14.92 2.42
CA ARG A 48 -4.95 13.66 2.97
C ARG A 48 -6.04 12.95 3.76
N PHE A 49 -5.79 11.68 4.03
CA PHE A 49 -6.57 10.91 4.99
C PHE A 49 -5.72 10.69 6.23
N ASP A 50 -6.28 11.03 7.40
CA ASP A 50 -5.54 11.01 8.68
C ASP A 50 -5.59 9.65 9.38
N LYS A 51 -6.36 8.67 8.86
CA LYS A 51 -6.47 7.33 9.45
C LYS A 51 -6.28 6.24 8.42
N THR A 52 -5.18 5.52 8.55
CA THR A 52 -4.83 4.35 7.76
C THR A 52 -4.46 3.21 8.70
N SER A 53 -4.84 2.00 8.34
CA SER A 53 -4.51 0.78 9.07
C SER A 53 -4.20 -0.35 8.10
N GLY A 54 -3.63 -1.44 8.61
CA GLY A 54 -3.38 -2.62 7.79
C GLY A 54 -2.08 -3.31 8.12
N THR A 55 -1.71 -4.26 7.26
CA THR A 55 -0.53 -5.09 7.41
C THR A 55 0.24 -5.22 6.11
N VAL A 56 1.54 -5.38 6.24
CA VAL A 56 2.46 -5.75 5.16
C VAL A 56 3.16 -7.03 5.58
N VAL A 57 3.15 -8.04 4.72
CA VAL A 57 3.91 -9.28 4.92
C VAL A 57 5.08 -9.26 3.93
N LEU A 58 6.29 -9.48 4.42
CA LEU A 58 7.52 -9.46 3.61
C LEU A 58 8.34 -10.72 3.81
N ASP A 59 8.68 -11.36 2.69
CA ASP A 59 9.73 -12.35 2.58
C ASP A 59 10.74 -11.85 1.54
N THR A 60 11.74 -11.12 1.99
CA THR A 60 12.75 -10.54 1.10
C THR A 60 13.66 -11.61 0.48
N ALA A 61 13.86 -12.72 1.16
CA ALA A 61 14.65 -13.84 0.63
C ALA A 61 13.94 -14.55 -0.53
N ALA A 62 12.63 -14.80 -0.38
CA ALA A 62 11.81 -15.41 -1.42
C ALA A 62 11.30 -14.40 -2.47
N LYS A 63 11.53 -13.09 -2.30
CA LYS A 63 11.02 -11.99 -3.14
C LYS A 63 9.49 -12.03 -3.23
N LYS A 64 8.83 -12.23 -2.09
CA LYS A 64 7.38 -12.33 -1.97
C LYS A 64 6.87 -11.43 -0.87
N GLY A 65 5.59 -11.13 -0.94
CA GLY A 65 4.90 -10.41 0.12
C GLY A 65 3.49 -10.03 -0.27
N SER A 66 2.77 -9.49 0.70
CA SER A 66 1.40 -9.01 0.52
C SER A 66 1.18 -7.70 1.27
N VAL A 67 0.16 -6.98 0.85
CA VAL A 67 -0.30 -5.74 1.47
C VAL A 67 -1.80 -5.82 1.65
N ASP A 68 -2.29 -5.45 2.82
CA ASP A 68 -3.71 -5.22 3.09
C ASP A 68 -3.84 -3.87 3.81
N LEU A 69 -4.26 -2.83 3.10
CA LEU A 69 -4.42 -1.48 3.61
C LEU A 69 -5.87 -1.06 3.58
N THR A 70 -6.30 -0.39 4.64
CA THR A 70 -7.60 0.25 4.78
C THR A 70 -7.44 1.71 5.20
N ILE A 71 -8.12 2.61 4.49
CA ILE A 71 -8.18 4.04 4.77
C ILE A 71 -9.61 4.35 5.20
N GLU A 72 -9.79 5.00 6.36
CA GLU A 72 -11.10 5.52 6.79
C GLU A 72 -11.44 6.78 6.00
N VAL A 73 -12.50 6.75 5.19
CA VAL A 73 -12.89 7.90 4.34
C VAL A 73 -13.30 9.10 5.17
N ALA A 74 -13.91 8.89 6.34
CA ALA A 74 -14.29 9.96 7.28
C ALA A 74 -13.08 10.73 7.86
N SER A 75 -11.86 10.20 7.69
CA SER A 75 -10.63 10.89 8.12
C SER A 75 -10.09 11.88 7.10
N LEU A 76 -10.84 12.15 6.03
CA LEU A 76 -10.47 13.13 5.02
C LEU A 76 -10.21 14.49 5.63
N ASN A 77 -9.06 15.06 5.30
CA ASN A 77 -8.64 16.37 5.75
C ASN A 77 -8.23 17.23 4.54
N MET A 78 -9.11 18.15 4.18
CA MET A 78 -8.91 19.15 3.13
C MET A 78 -8.28 20.44 3.67
N GLY A 79 -7.94 20.49 4.97
CA GLY A 79 -7.47 21.69 5.65
C GLY A 79 -8.60 22.67 6.02
N PHE A 80 -9.87 22.39 5.68
CA PHE A 80 -11.00 23.26 5.92
C PHE A 80 -12.30 22.46 6.19
N PRO A 81 -12.98 22.62 7.31
CA PRO A 81 -14.13 21.77 7.68
C PRO A 81 -15.25 21.73 6.62
N VAL A 82 -15.61 22.87 6.07
CA VAL A 82 -16.66 22.97 5.02
C VAL A 82 -16.31 22.15 3.77
N TRP A 83 -15.02 22.04 3.43
CA TRP A 83 -14.56 21.21 2.33
C TRP A 83 -14.59 19.71 2.68
N ASN A 84 -14.33 19.35 3.93
CA ASN A 84 -14.46 17.97 4.37
C ASN A 84 -15.91 17.50 4.23
N GLU A 85 -16.88 18.30 4.67
CA GLU A 85 -18.31 18.02 4.52
C GLU A 85 -18.72 17.91 3.05
N HIS A 86 -18.27 18.86 2.21
CA HIS A 86 -18.55 18.85 0.78
C HIS A 86 -18.05 17.57 0.10
N MET A 87 -16.83 17.17 0.41
CA MET A 87 -16.22 15.98 -0.18
C MET A 87 -16.79 14.66 0.40
N ALA A 88 -17.37 14.68 1.60
CA ALA A 88 -18.05 13.52 2.18
C ALA A 88 -19.42 13.22 1.53
N ALA A 89 -19.98 14.19 0.79
CA ALA A 89 -21.31 14.10 0.19
C ALA A 89 -21.36 13.13 -1.02
N ASP A 90 -22.59 12.83 -1.45
CA ASP A 90 -22.86 12.10 -2.68
C ASP A 90 -22.30 12.85 -3.92
N GLY A 91 -21.78 12.08 -4.88
CA GLY A 91 -21.05 12.60 -6.05
C GLY A 91 -19.56 12.81 -5.82
N PHE A 92 -19.08 12.67 -4.57
CA PHE A 92 -17.67 12.59 -4.18
C PHE A 92 -17.40 11.29 -3.44
N PHE A 93 -16.88 11.33 -2.21
CA PHE A 93 -16.54 10.10 -1.49
C PHE A 93 -17.75 9.35 -0.94
N ASN A 94 -18.92 10.00 -0.80
CA ASN A 94 -20.15 9.39 -0.27
C ASN A 94 -19.87 8.54 0.99
N THR A 95 -19.28 9.19 1.99
CA THR A 95 -18.70 8.55 3.17
C THR A 95 -19.71 7.69 3.94
N ALA A 96 -20.99 8.07 3.93
CA ALA A 96 -22.05 7.31 4.59
C ALA A 96 -22.27 5.92 3.96
N LYS A 97 -22.09 5.82 2.64
CA LYS A 97 -22.28 4.56 1.91
C LYS A 97 -20.97 3.78 1.74
N PHE A 98 -19.85 4.49 1.61
CA PHE A 98 -18.54 3.91 1.34
C PHE A 98 -17.52 4.39 2.39
N PRO A 99 -17.54 3.81 3.59
CA PRO A 99 -16.73 4.30 4.72
C PRO A 99 -15.23 4.02 4.57
N THR A 100 -14.83 3.16 3.64
CA THR A 100 -13.43 2.77 3.47
C THR A 100 -12.97 2.81 2.02
N ILE A 101 -11.68 3.10 1.84
CA ILE A 101 -10.88 2.83 0.64
C ILE A 101 -9.90 1.72 1.00
N THR A 102 -9.68 0.75 0.11
CA THR A 102 -8.76 -0.36 0.38
C THR A 102 -7.77 -0.57 -0.75
N PHE A 103 -6.57 -1.06 -0.41
CA PHE A 103 -5.62 -1.61 -1.36
C PHE A 103 -5.16 -2.98 -0.86
N LYS A 104 -5.35 -4.01 -1.69
CA LYS A 104 -4.95 -5.40 -1.39
C LYS A 104 -4.05 -5.93 -2.48
N SER A 105 -2.91 -6.46 -2.10
CA SER A 105 -1.94 -7.03 -3.02
C SER A 105 -1.31 -8.29 -2.43
N ASN A 106 -1.08 -9.27 -3.28
CA ASN A 106 -0.23 -10.44 -3.02
C ASN A 106 0.98 -10.46 -3.96
N LYS A 107 1.22 -9.35 -4.66
CA LYS A 107 2.29 -9.22 -5.66
C LYS A 107 3.13 -7.97 -5.41
N LEU A 108 4.22 -8.14 -4.69
CA LEU A 108 5.27 -7.13 -4.57
C LEU A 108 6.30 -7.28 -5.67
N LEU A 109 6.83 -6.18 -6.14
CA LEU A 109 7.88 -6.12 -7.16
C LEU A 109 9.20 -5.77 -6.47
N PHE A 110 10.27 -6.51 -6.80
CA PHE A 110 11.57 -6.37 -6.16
C PHE A 110 12.66 -6.02 -7.18
N GLU A 111 13.59 -5.16 -6.75
CA GLU A 111 14.89 -4.96 -7.36
C GLU A 111 15.96 -5.22 -6.29
N GLY A 112 16.75 -6.30 -6.48
CA GLY A 112 17.59 -6.80 -5.40
C GLY A 112 16.75 -7.15 -4.17
N ASP A 113 17.09 -6.58 -3.01
CA ASP A 113 16.36 -6.79 -1.75
C ASP A 113 15.35 -5.68 -1.45
N LYS A 114 15.14 -4.76 -2.40
CA LYS A 114 14.23 -3.63 -2.23
C LYS A 114 12.91 -3.87 -2.91
N VAL A 115 11.81 -3.56 -2.22
CA VAL A 115 10.50 -3.44 -2.85
C VAL A 115 10.48 -2.15 -3.66
N VAL A 116 10.14 -2.26 -4.95
CA VAL A 116 10.05 -1.13 -5.89
C VAL A 116 8.63 -0.91 -6.43
N GLY A 117 7.70 -1.79 -6.09
CA GLY A 117 6.31 -1.66 -6.49
C GLY A 117 5.40 -2.70 -5.86
N ALA A 118 4.11 -2.50 -6.05
CA ALA A 118 3.06 -3.47 -5.73
C ALA A 118 1.99 -3.44 -6.82
N GLU A 119 1.49 -4.59 -7.23
CA GLU A 119 0.33 -4.71 -8.11
C GLU A 119 -0.81 -5.35 -7.33
N GLY A 120 -1.97 -4.68 -7.28
CA GLY A 120 -3.07 -5.12 -6.44
C GLY A 120 -4.40 -4.46 -6.79
N ASP A 121 -5.40 -4.80 -6.02
CA ASP A 121 -6.76 -4.32 -6.16
C ASP A 121 -7.00 -3.09 -5.29
N PHE A 122 -7.32 -1.99 -5.93
CA PHE A 122 -7.71 -0.74 -5.27
C PHE A 122 -9.24 -0.60 -5.33
N THR A 123 -9.86 -0.39 -4.18
CA THR A 123 -11.32 -0.21 -4.08
C THR A 123 -11.62 1.20 -3.61
N LEU A 124 -12.39 1.93 -4.41
CA LEU A 124 -12.91 3.26 -4.11
C LEU A 124 -14.39 3.31 -4.51
N LEU A 125 -15.26 3.88 -3.68
CA LEU A 125 -16.72 3.95 -3.92
C LEU A 125 -17.36 2.57 -4.24
N GLY A 126 -16.83 1.50 -3.64
CA GLY A 126 -17.30 0.14 -3.90
C GLY A 126 -16.87 -0.45 -5.25
N VAL A 127 -16.14 0.29 -6.07
CA VAL A 127 -15.58 -0.19 -7.34
C VAL A 127 -14.16 -0.63 -7.13
N THR A 128 -13.84 -1.85 -7.53
CA THR A 128 -12.48 -2.43 -7.42
C THR A 128 -11.83 -2.49 -8.79
N LYS A 129 -10.60 -1.99 -8.89
CA LYS A 129 -9.79 -2.06 -10.10
C LYS A 129 -8.33 -2.39 -9.79
N PRO A 130 -7.63 -3.08 -10.70
CA PRO A 130 -6.20 -3.31 -10.57
C PRO A 130 -5.44 -1.99 -10.67
N VAL A 131 -4.55 -1.75 -9.71
CA VAL A 131 -3.67 -0.58 -9.66
C VAL A 131 -2.25 -1.03 -9.38
N LYS A 132 -1.29 -0.37 -10.03
CA LYS A 132 0.13 -0.52 -9.74
C LYS A 132 0.60 0.68 -8.93
N LEU A 133 1.21 0.40 -7.77
CA LEU A 133 1.91 1.38 -6.96
C LEU A 133 3.40 1.35 -7.30
N ALA A 134 4.00 2.50 -7.50
CA ALA A 134 5.44 2.66 -7.43
C ALA A 134 5.86 2.79 -5.97
N VAL A 135 6.98 2.17 -5.60
CA VAL A 135 7.58 2.25 -4.27
C VAL A 135 8.98 2.81 -4.40
N SER A 136 9.30 3.82 -3.60
CA SER A 136 10.63 4.42 -3.51
C SER A 136 11.08 4.55 -2.05
N ASN A 137 12.36 4.83 -1.83
CA ASN A 137 12.94 5.01 -0.51
C ASN A 137 12.72 3.82 0.45
N PHE A 138 12.51 2.60 -0.09
CA PHE A 138 12.28 1.42 0.73
C PHE A 138 13.48 1.12 1.63
N LYS A 139 13.21 1.00 2.93
CA LYS A 139 14.22 0.70 3.94
C LYS A 139 13.60 -0.04 5.11
N CYS A 140 14.27 -1.09 5.59
CA CYS A 140 13.95 -1.75 6.86
C CYS A 140 15.15 -1.67 7.82
N GLY A 141 14.88 -1.72 9.11
CA GLY A 141 15.89 -1.77 10.18
C GLY A 141 15.34 -1.28 11.52
N PRO A 142 16.18 -1.29 12.57
CA PRO A 142 15.77 -0.86 13.89
C PRO A 142 15.51 0.65 13.93
N ASN A 143 14.36 1.05 14.45
CA ASN A 143 14.06 2.45 14.72
C ASN A 143 15.09 3.03 15.71
N PRO A 144 15.73 4.16 15.39
CA PRO A 144 16.81 4.71 16.21
C PRO A 144 16.38 5.12 17.63
N MET A 145 15.09 5.42 17.83
CA MET A 145 14.56 5.89 19.10
C MET A 145 14.10 4.74 20.00
N ASN A 146 13.31 3.79 19.49
CA ASN A 146 12.69 2.75 20.29
C ASN A 146 13.27 1.33 20.06
N LYS A 147 14.21 1.20 19.11
CA LYS A 147 14.92 -0.03 18.74
C LYS A 147 14.03 -1.16 18.15
N LYS A 148 12.74 -0.90 17.91
CA LYS A 148 11.85 -1.87 17.26
C LYS A 148 12.17 -1.94 15.77
N GLU A 149 12.09 -3.14 15.20
CA GLU A 149 12.23 -3.35 13.76
C GLU A 149 11.05 -2.72 13.03
N MET A 150 11.36 -1.97 11.97
CA MET A 150 10.38 -1.31 11.14
C MET A 150 10.81 -1.28 9.68
N CYS A 151 9.84 -1.09 8.80
CA CYS A 151 10.08 -0.75 7.40
C CYS A 151 9.39 0.57 7.06
N GLY A 152 10.01 1.33 6.17
CA GLY A 152 9.44 2.56 5.62
C GLY A 152 9.62 2.62 4.11
N ALA A 153 8.73 3.36 3.45
CA ALA A 153 8.76 3.62 2.01
C ALA A 153 7.91 4.84 1.64
N GLU A 154 8.10 5.33 0.42
CA GLU A 154 7.17 6.25 -0.25
C GLU A 154 6.44 5.49 -1.35
N ILE A 155 5.12 5.64 -1.41
CA ILE A 155 4.32 5.08 -2.50
C ILE A 155 3.73 6.18 -3.37
N SER A 156 3.52 5.88 -4.66
CA SER A 156 2.80 6.77 -5.56
C SER A 156 2.08 6.00 -6.67
N THR A 157 0.98 6.59 -7.14
CA THR A 157 0.25 6.14 -8.33
C THR A 157 -0.58 7.28 -8.90
N THR A 158 -1.09 7.10 -10.12
CA THR A 158 -2.09 7.98 -10.72
C THR A 158 -3.27 7.13 -11.17
N ILE A 159 -4.48 7.57 -10.83
CA ILE A 159 -5.73 6.93 -11.23
C ILE A 159 -6.65 7.93 -11.92
N LYS A 160 -7.65 7.45 -12.66
CA LYS A 160 -8.79 8.25 -13.10
C LYS A 160 -9.94 8.05 -12.11
N ARG A 161 -10.38 9.13 -11.46
CA ARG A 161 -11.46 9.04 -10.47
C ARG A 161 -12.81 8.65 -11.09
N SER A 162 -13.01 8.97 -12.37
CA SER A 162 -14.20 8.54 -13.12
C SER A 162 -14.29 7.03 -13.27
N ASP A 163 -13.16 6.32 -13.32
CA ASP A 163 -13.10 4.86 -13.36
C ASP A 163 -13.73 4.19 -12.13
N PHE A 164 -13.86 4.95 -11.03
CA PHE A 164 -14.46 4.53 -9.76
C PHE A 164 -15.83 5.18 -9.52
N GLY A 165 -16.39 5.87 -10.53
CA GLY A 165 -17.71 6.50 -10.45
C GLY A 165 -17.70 7.94 -9.93
N MET A 166 -16.54 8.53 -9.59
CA MET A 166 -16.43 9.92 -9.15
C MET A 166 -16.24 10.85 -10.35
N SER A 167 -17.32 11.15 -11.10
CA SER A 167 -17.25 11.92 -12.35
C SER A 167 -17.70 13.37 -12.22
N LYS A 168 -18.16 13.79 -11.03
CA LYS A 168 -18.67 15.15 -10.84
C LYS A 168 -17.61 16.20 -11.19
N TYR A 169 -18.01 17.17 -12.03
CA TYR A 169 -17.18 18.25 -12.53
C TYR A 169 -16.00 17.85 -13.45
N VAL A 170 -15.95 16.63 -13.96
CA VAL A 170 -14.99 16.26 -15.02
C VAL A 170 -15.45 16.89 -16.34
N PRO A 171 -14.57 17.49 -17.16
CA PRO A 171 -13.11 17.60 -17.02
C PRO A 171 -12.63 18.89 -16.32
N ALA A 172 -13.53 19.79 -15.91
CA ALA A 172 -13.15 21.07 -15.31
C ALA A 172 -12.31 20.90 -14.04
N ILE A 173 -12.67 19.90 -13.20
CA ILE A 173 -11.80 19.37 -12.17
C ILE A 173 -11.20 18.09 -12.74
N SER A 174 -9.87 17.95 -12.73
CA SER A 174 -9.20 16.87 -13.45
C SER A 174 -9.75 15.47 -13.05
N ASP A 175 -9.80 14.61 -14.05
CA ASP A 175 -10.12 13.20 -13.87
C ASP A 175 -8.93 12.44 -13.28
N GLU A 176 -7.72 12.77 -13.73
CA GLU A 176 -6.49 12.19 -13.17
C GLU A 176 -6.23 12.73 -11.77
N ILE A 177 -6.04 11.80 -10.85
CA ILE A 177 -5.71 12.02 -9.44
C ILE A 177 -4.36 11.37 -9.17
N LYS A 178 -3.40 12.16 -8.74
CA LYS A 178 -2.13 11.64 -8.25
C LYS A 178 -2.28 11.32 -6.76
N ILE A 179 -1.91 10.10 -6.39
CA ILE A 179 -1.94 9.61 -5.01
C ILE A 179 -0.51 9.37 -4.57
N SER A 180 -0.17 9.77 -3.35
CA SER A 180 1.11 9.46 -2.71
C SER A 180 0.92 9.25 -1.21
N SER A 181 1.80 8.48 -0.59
CA SER A 181 1.82 8.31 0.87
C SER A 181 3.20 7.95 1.36
N PRO A 182 3.68 8.55 2.45
CA PRO A 182 4.66 7.88 3.30
C PRO A 182 4.01 6.63 3.90
N ILE A 183 4.78 5.57 4.03
CA ILE A 183 4.37 4.33 4.69
C ILE A 183 5.43 3.99 5.72
N GLU A 184 5.02 3.83 6.96
CA GLU A 184 5.82 3.22 8.02
C GLU A 184 5.07 2.05 8.64
N ALA A 185 5.79 0.99 8.99
CA ALA A 185 5.19 -0.20 9.58
C ALA A 185 6.18 -0.86 10.55
N TYR A 186 5.69 -1.27 11.71
CA TYR A 186 6.47 -1.97 12.73
C TYR A 186 6.26 -3.47 12.65
N LYS A 187 7.36 -4.21 12.75
CA LYS A 187 7.35 -5.67 12.85
C LYS A 187 6.56 -6.12 14.08
N GLN A 188 5.70 -7.15 13.88
CA GLN A 188 4.95 -7.80 14.96
C GLN A 188 5.83 -8.57 15.92
#